data_e175c7baa4552302e71fd2c824984b65
#
_entry.id   e175c7baa4552302e71fd2c824984b65
#
_cell.length_a   1.000
_cell.length_b   1.000
_cell.length_c   1.000
_cell.angle_alpha   90.00
_cell.angle_beta   90.00
_cell.angle_gamma   90.00
#
_symmetry.space_group_name_H-M   'P 1'
#
loop_
_entity.id
_entity.type
_entity.pdbx_description
1 polymer ?
#
loop_
_entity_poly.entity_id
_entity_poly.type
_entity_poly.pdbx_seq_one_letter_code
_entity_poly.pdbx_strand_id
1 'polypeptide(L)'
;MTIKEIKEKIISDAQIKADEIIFQAESETNELINKGKKEAENIKNNILTKNRQEALLRKNKILTEAHLNARKTLLSEKQSIMEDVFNKALENILKTDDRKYCQFIKKIILDNIDNGKEIISIGEADKKRVTNAFIDEINNELKNNGKTGELKLDNHYIQIKGGIIIGSGNIKKNISLEQLLQKAREEYEMLTNKQLFE
;
A
#
# COMPACT_ATOMS: atom_id res chain seq x y z
N MET A 1 -76.41 66.24 -33.79
CA MET A 1 -76.12 64.87 -33.33
C MET A 1 -77.43 64.19 -32.89
N THR A 2 -77.82 63.20 -33.61
CA THR A 2 -79.03 62.40 -33.19
C THR A 2 -78.63 61.39 -32.08
N ILE A 3 -79.55 60.98 -31.25
CA ILE A 3 -79.39 60.00 -30.20
C ILE A 3 -78.79 58.68 -30.76
N LYS A 4 -79.10 58.34 -31.99
CA LYS A 4 -78.60 57.19 -32.72
C LYS A 4 -77.07 57.29 -33.01
N GLU A 5 -76.63 58.44 -33.45
CA GLU A 5 -75.17 58.68 -33.73
C GLU A 5 -74.37 58.63 -32.41
N ILE A 6 -74.88 59.09 -31.30
CA ILE A 6 -74.24 59.04 -30.01
C ILE A 6 -74.12 57.58 -29.52
N LYS A 7 -75.18 56.78 -29.67
CA LYS A 7 -75.19 55.37 -29.34
C LYS A 7 -74.15 54.56 -30.16
N GLU A 8 -74.09 54.77 -31.51
CA GLU A 8 -73.17 54.14 -32.42
C GLU A 8 -71.71 54.49 -32.05
N LYS A 9 -71.46 55.76 -31.72
CA LYS A 9 -70.13 56.19 -31.28
C LYS A 9 -69.66 55.54 -29.94
N ILE A 10 -70.57 55.45 -28.96
CA ILE A 10 -70.26 54.80 -27.72
C ILE A 10 -69.94 53.31 -27.91
N ILE A 11 -70.68 52.61 -28.75
CA ILE A 11 -70.43 51.22 -29.08
C ILE A 11 -69.09 51.05 -29.81
N SER A 12 -68.80 51.90 -30.78
CA SER A 12 -67.51 51.88 -31.50
C SER A 12 -66.36 52.17 -30.56
N ASP A 13 -66.45 53.20 -29.73
CA ASP A 13 -65.37 53.52 -28.76
C ASP A 13 -65.18 52.41 -27.74
N ALA A 14 -66.25 51.73 -27.29
CA ALA A 14 -66.19 50.58 -26.43
C ALA A 14 -65.49 49.37 -27.12
N GLN A 15 -65.84 49.16 -28.41
CA GLN A 15 -65.18 48.07 -29.20
C GLN A 15 -63.68 48.33 -29.37
N ILE A 16 -63.30 49.56 -29.72
CA ILE A 16 -61.88 49.93 -29.85
C ILE A 16 -61.09 49.65 -28.56
N LYS A 17 -61.69 50.07 -27.41
CA LYS A 17 -61.08 49.81 -26.10
C LYS A 17 -60.99 48.34 -25.76
N ALA A 18 -61.99 47.53 -26.13
CA ALA A 18 -61.96 46.09 -25.92
C ALA A 18 -60.85 45.44 -26.75
N ASP A 19 -60.72 45.83 -28.03
CA ASP A 19 -59.67 45.32 -28.92
C ASP A 19 -58.27 45.75 -28.46
N GLU A 20 -58.09 46.96 -27.96
CA GLU A 20 -56.84 47.41 -27.33
C GLU A 20 -56.43 46.56 -26.10
N ILE A 21 -57.39 46.28 -25.22
CA ILE A 21 -57.14 45.45 -24.04
C ILE A 21 -56.75 44.03 -24.44
N ILE A 22 -57.45 43.43 -25.41
CA ILE A 22 -57.16 42.10 -25.91
C ILE A 22 -55.74 42.06 -26.53
N PHE A 23 -55.42 43.03 -27.39
CA PHE A 23 -54.10 43.13 -28.01
C PHE A 23 -52.98 43.27 -26.96
N GLN A 24 -53.19 44.10 -25.97
CA GLN A 24 -52.23 44.26 -24.86
C GLN A 24 -52.03 42.97 -24.07
N ALA A 25 -53.12 42.27 -23.71
CA ALA A 25 -53.08 41.00 -23.01
C ALA A 25 -52.37 39.89 -23.83
N GLU A 26 -52.62 39.83 -25.15
CA GLU A 26 -51.96 38.91 -26.04
C GLU A 26 -50.44 39.21 -26.15
N SER A 27 -50.06 40.48 -26.23
CA SER A 27 -48.66 40.92 -26.24
C SER A 27 -47.93 40.54 -24.96
N GLU A 28 -48.52 40.83 -23.79
CA GLU A 28 -47.98 40.48 -22.47
C GLU A 28 -47.84 38.95 -22.29
N THR A 29 -48.84 38.21 -22.77
CA THR A 29 -48.85 36.75 -22.77
C THR A 29 -47.71 36.18 -23.60
N ASN A 30 -47.53 36.70 -24.81
CA ASN A 30 -46.44 36.28 -25.69
C ASN A 30 -45.05 36.59 -25.11
N GLU A 31 -44.88 37.76 -24.52
CA GLU A 31 -43.65 38.09 -23.81
C GLU A 31 -43.36 37.13 -22.67
N LEU A 32 -44.36 36.80 -21.83
CA LEU A 32 -44.23 35.87 -20.73
C LEU A 32 -43.86 34.47 -21.18
N ILE A 33 -44.55 33.98 -22.21
CA ILE A 33 -44.22 32.68 -22.83
C ILE A 33 -42.78 32.66 -23.36
N ASN A 34 -42.36 33.73 -24.06
CA ASN A 34 -41.00 33.81 -24.59
C ASN A 34 -39.92 33.89 -23.50
N LYS A 35 -40.19 34.63 -22.42
CA LYS A 35 -39.34 34.63 -21.20
C LYS A 35 -39.24 33.24 -20.59
N GLY A 36 -40.36 32.56 -20.38
CA GLY A 36 -40.39 31.22 -19.84
C GLY A 36 -39.63 30.19 -20.70
N LYS A 37 -39.81 30.25 -22.03
CA LYS A 37 -39.04 29.40 -22.95
C LYS A 37 -37.53 29.65 -22.84
N LYS A 38 -37.11 30.91 -22.79
CA LYS A 38 -35.69 31.30 -22.69
C LYS A 38 -35.06 30.83 -21.35
N GLU A 39 -35.81 30.96 -20.24
CA GLU A 39 -35.37 30.44 -18.93
C GLU A 39 -35.26 28.91 -18.93
N ALA A 40 -36.24 28.20 -19.47
CA ALA A 40 -36.23 26.75 -19.58
C ALA A 40 -35.01 26.24 -20.40
N GLU A 41 -34.71 26.93 -21.50
CA GLU A 41 -33.55 26.58 -22.33
C GLU A 41 -32.21 26.86 -21.61
N ASN A 42 -32.10 27.95 -20.89
CA ASN A 42 -30.94 28.26 -20.05
C ASN A 42 -30.75 27.21 -18.96
N ILE A 43 -31.81 26.84 -18.26
CA ILE A 43 -31.79 25.80 -17.23
C ILE A 43 -31.34 24.45 -17.82
N LYS A 44 -31.93 24.06 -18.95
CA LYS A 44 -31.56 22.84 -19.67
C LYS A 44 -30.06 22.82 -20.02
N ASN A 45 -29.57 23.91 -20.62
CA ASN A 45 -28.16 24.00 -21.02
C ASN A 45 -27.22 23.96 -19.82
N ASN A 46 -27.57 24.62 -18.73
CA ASN A 46 -26.81 24.57 -17.47
C ASN A 46 -26.76 23.14 -16.89
N ILE A 47 -27.90 22.45 -16.84
CA ILE A 47 -27.99 21.05 -16.38
C ILE A 47 -27.14 20.14 -17.26
N LEU A 48 -27.24 20.26 -18.58
CA LEU A 48 -26.46 19.45 -19.52
C LEU A 48 -24.96 19.68 -19.36
N THR A 49 -24.53 20.93 -19.21
CA THR A 49 -23.11 21.28 -19.02
C THR A 49 -22.58 20.71 -17.70
N LYS A 50 -23.33 20.91 -16.61
CA LYS A 50 -22.97 20.36 -15.29
C LYS A 50 -22.87 18.84 -15.31
N ASN A 51 -23.86 18.17 -15.87
CA ASN A 51 -23.88 16.70 -15.96
C ASN A 51 -22.74 16.15 -16.84
N ARG A 52 -22.37 16.84 -17.92
CA ARG A 52 -21.19 16.45 -18.73
C ARG A 52 -19.89 16.56 -17.93
N GLN A 53 -19.72 17.62 -17.17
CA GLN A 53 -18.55 17.79 -16.30
C GLN A 53 -18.50 16.70 -15.21
N GLU A 54 -19.61 16.45 -14.53
CA GLU A 54 -19.70 15.39 -13.52
C GLU A 54 -19.43 14.00 -14.10
N ALA A 55 -19.95 13.71 -15.30
CA ALA A 55 -19.70 12.44 -15.98
C ALA A 55 -18.21 12.25 -16.32
N LEU A 56 -17.53 13.31 -16.77
CA LEU A 56 -16.08 13.28 -17.04
C LEU A 56 -15.26 13.07 -15.76
N LEU A 57 -15.61 13.76 -14.68
CA LEU A 57 -14.97 13.58 -13.38
C LEU A 57 -15.15 12.15 -12.87
N ARG A 58 -16.37 11.62 -12.96
CA ARG A 58 -16.67 10.24 -12.55
C ARG A 58 -15.91 9.21 -13.37
N LYS A 59 -15.85 9.40 -14.69
CA LYS A 59 -15.06 8.54 -15.59
C LYS A 59 -13.58 8.54 -15.19
N ASN A 60 -12.99 9.72 -15.00
CA ASN A 60 -11.58 9.85 -14.63
C ASN A 60 -11.30 9.21 -13.25
N LYS A 61 -12.20 9.39 -12.29
CA LYS A 61 -12.09 8.74 -10.97
C LYS A 61 -12.06 7.22 -11.10
N ILE A 62 -13.00 6.63 -11.84
CA ILE A 62 -13.08 5.18 -12.07
C ILE A 62 -11.80 4.66 -12.73
N LEU A 63 -11.29 5.35 -13.76
CA LEU A 63 -10.04 4.97 -14.43
C LEU A 63 -8.84 5.03 -13.48
N THR A 64 -8.74 6.10 -12.68
CA THR A 64 -7.67 6.25 -11.70
C THR A 64 -7.72 5.14 -10.65
N GLU A 65 -8.89 4.84 -10.11
CA GLU A 65 -9.08 3.75 -9.15
C GLU A 65 -8.71 2.38 -9.75
N ALA A 66 -9.10 2.12 -11.00
CA ALA A 66 -8.74 0.88 -11.71
C ALA A 66 -7.22 0.76 -11.89
N HIS A 67 -6.53 1.83 -12.30
CA HIS A 67 -5.08 1.84 -12.43
C HIS A 67 -4.36 1.66 -11.09
N LEU A 68 -4.85 2.30 -10.02
CA LEU A 68 -4.29 2.14 -8.68
C LEU A 68 -4.45 0.70 -8.17
N ASN A 69 -5.63 0.10 -8.38
CA ASN A 69 -5.89 -1.28 -7.99
C ASN A 69 -5.00 -2.26 -8.77
N ALA A 70 -4.86 -2.08 -10.08
CA ALA A 70 -3.97 -2.90 -10.90
C ALA A 70 -2.51 -2.82 -10.43
N ARG A 71 -2.00 -1.60 -10.15
CA ARG A 71 -0.65 -1.41 -9.60
C ARG A 71 -0.48 -2.05 -8.22
N LYS A 72 -1.49 -1.92 -7.35
CA LYS A 72 -1.46 -2.53 -6.01
C LYS A 72 -1.40 -4.05 -6.10
N THR A 73 -2.21 -4.68 -6.95
CA THR A 73 -2.18 -6.12 -7.17
C THR A 73 -0.83 -6.58 -7.69
N LEU A 74 -0.29 -5.91 -8.71
CA LEU A 74 1.03 -6.23 -9.25
C LEU A 74 2.14 -6.11 -8.20
N LEU A 75 2.11 -5.07 -7.38
CA LEU A 75 3.09 -4.88 -6.30
C LEU A 75 2.96 -5.97 -5.23
N SER A 76 1.73 -6.34 -4.86
CA SER A 76 1.47 -7.42 -3.89
C SER A 76 2.01 -8.76 -4.39
N GLU A 77 1.79 -9.09 -5.67
CA GLU A 77 2.34 -10.31 -6.28
C GLU A 77 3.87 -10.31 -6.33
N LYS A 78 4.48 -9.18 -6.69
CA LYS A 78 5.94 -9.04 -6.65
C LYS A 78 6.50 -9.25 -5.25
N GLN A 79 5.86 -8.67 -4.23
CA GLN A 79 6.25 -8.86 -2.83
C GLN A 79 6.11 -10.33 -2.38
N SER A 80 5.04 -11.01 -2.78
CA SER A 80 4.83 -12.43 -2.48
C SER A 80 5.93 -13.30 -3.10
N ILE A 81 6.29 -13.07 -4.37
CA ILE A 81 7.38 -13.80 -5.04
C ILE A 81 8.72 -13.56 -4.31
N MET A 82 9.00 -12.32 -3.93
CA MET A 82 10.20 -12.00 -3.16
C MET A 82 10.24 -12.74 -1.83
N GLU A 83 9.13 -12.77 -1.10
CA GLU A 83 9.04 -13.50 0.16
C GLU A 83 9.27 -15.00 -0.02
N ASP A 84 8.72 -15.60 -1.07
CA ASP A 84 8.93 -17.00 -1.42
C ASP A 84 10.41 -17.30 -1.72
N VAL A 85 11.13 -16.40 -2.40
CA VAL A 85 12.56 -16.56 -2.66
C VAL A 85 13.36 -16.57 -1.36
N PHE A 86 13.11 -15.64 -0.45
CA PHE A 86 13.82 -15.59 0.84
C PHE A 86 13.44 -16.76 1.75
N ASN A 87 12.18 -17.20 1.75
CA ASN A 87 11.75 -18.39 2.48
C ASN A 87 12.43 -19.66 1.95
N LYS A 88 12.53 -19.83 0.62
CA LYS A 88 13.27 -20.94 0.01
C LYS A 88 14.76 -20.88 0.34
N ALA A 89 15.35 -19.69 0.37
CA ALA A 89 16.74 -19.53 0.80
C ALA A 89 16.94 -19.99 2.24
N LEU A 90 16.05 -19.61 3.16
CA LEU A 90 16.07 -20.09 4.55
C LEU A 90 15.95 -21.61 4.62
N GLU A 91 14.99 -22.20 3.92
CA GLU A 91 14.84 -23.66 3.90
C GLU A 91 16.08 -24.36 3.37
N ASN A 92 16.71 -23.83 2.32
CA ASN A 92 17.93 -24.39 1.77
C ASN A 92 19.10 -24.34 2.77
N ILE A 93 19.24 -23.26 3.52
CA ILE A 93 20.25 -23.14 4.58
C ILE A 93 19.97 -24.18 5.67
N LEU A 94 18.73 -24.33 6.12
CA LEU A 94 18.33 -25.30 7.13
C LEU A 94 18.51 -26.74 6.68
N LYS A 95 18.32 -27.06 5.39
CA LYS A 95 18.50 -28.37 4.78
C LYS A 95 19.97 -28.67 4.38
N THR A 96 20.86 -27.70 4.55
CA THR A 96 22.29 -27.89 4.25
C THR A 96 22.89 -28.99 5.16
N ASP A 97 23.89 -29.70 4.61
CA ASP A 97 24.67 -30.71 5.34
C ASP A 97 25.16 -30.18 6.68
N ASP A 98 25.05 -31.01 7.74
CA ASP A 98 25.37 -30.64 9.11
C ASP A 98 26.80 -30.09 9.27
N ARG A 99 27.76 -30.64 8.52
CA ARG A 99 29.15 -30.16 8.57
C ARG A 99 29.26 -28.71 8.04
N LYS A 100 28.63 -28.43 6.89
CA LYS A 100 28.64 -27.08 6.29
C LYS A 100 27.87 -26.08 7.17
N TYR A 101 26.74 -26.52 7.73
CA TYR A 101 25.97 -25.71 8.66
C TYR A 101 26.76 -25.37 9.91
N CYS A 102 27.42 -26.35 10.54
CA CYS A 102 28.26 -26.13 11.72
C CYS A 102 29.44 -25.20 11.39
N GLN A 103 30.08 -25.34 10.24
CA GLN A 103 31.13 -24.40 9.80
C GLN A 103 30.62 -22.97 9.66
N PHE A 104 29.43 -22.80 9.10
CA PHE A 104 28.76 -21.50 8.99
C PHE A 104 28.46 -20.90 10.38
N ILE A 105 27.87 -21.67 11.29
CA ILE A 105 27.59 -21.23 12.66
C ILE A 105 28.90 -20.90 13.40
N LYS A 106 29.94 -21.72 13.25
CA LYS A 106 31.27 -21.48 13.85
C LYS A 106 31.84 -20.14 13.41
N LYS A 107 31.77 -19.84 12.09
CA LYS A 107 32.22 -18.55 11.54
C LYS A 107 31.44 -17.40 12.16
N ILE A 108 30.10 -17.50 12.20
CA ILE A 108 29.25 -16.48 12.80
C ILE A 108 29.62 -16.24 14.27
N ILE A 109 29.87 -17.30 15.07
CA ILE A 109 30.29 -17.19 16.45
C ILE A 109 31.60 -16.42 16.53
N LEU A 110 32.64 -16.85 15.80
CA LEU A 110 33.96 -16.24 15.84
C LEU A 110 33.97 -14.77 15.43
N ASP A 111 33.14 -14.39 14.44
CA ASP A 111 33.03 -13.01 13.93
C ASP A 111 32.29 -12.07 14.89
N ASN A 112 31.47 -12.61 15.81
CA ASN A 112 30.58 -11.81 16.67
C ASN A 112 30.89 -11.89 18.17
N ILE A 113 31.90 -12.66 18.57
CA ILE A 113 32.35 -12.77 19.97
C ILE A 113 33.27 -11.60 20.32
N ASP A 114 33.00 -11.00 21.47
CA ASP A 114 33.83 -9.89 22.00
C ASP A 114 34.90 -10.43 22.96
N ASN A 115 34.50 -11.07 24.07
CA ASN A 115 35.40 -11.44 25.17
C ASN A 115 35.67 -12.95 25.27
N GLY A 116 34.88 -13.81 24.63
CA GLY A 116 34.97 -15.26 24.71
C GLY A 116 34.38 -15.84 25.99
N LYS A 117 33.48 -15.09 26.69
CA LYS A 117 32.75 -15.53 27.90
C LYS A 117 31.23 -15.49 27.72
N GLU A 118 30.82 -15.30 26.49
CA GLU A 118 29.43 -15.14 26.12
C GLU A 118 28.63 -16.45 26.27
N ILE A 119 27.32 -16.31 26.45
CA ILE A 119 26.38 -17.43 26.46
C ILE A 119 25.75 -17.52 25.05
N ILE A 120 25.82 -18.71 24.48
CA ILE A 120 25.24 -19.01 23.18
C ILE A 120 23.89 -19.68 23.39
N SER A 121 22.81 -19.03 22.96
CA SER A 121 21.48 -19.61 22.96
C SER A 121 21.10 -20.03 21.53
N ILE A 122 20.51 -21.21 21.39
CA ILE A 122 20.14 -21.83 20.11
C ILE A 122 18.66 -22.20 20.07
N GLY A 123 18.13 -22.38 18.84
CA GLY A 123 16.81 -22.96 18.64
C GLY A 123 16.78 -24.47 18.86
N GLU A 124 15.59 -25.04 19.14
CA GLU A 124 15.41 -26.48 19.31
C GLU A 124 15.84 -27.29 18.09
N ALA A 125 15.69 -26.73 16.87
CA ALA A 125 16.11 -27.36 15.62
C ALA A 125 17.63 -27.62 15.55
N ASP A 126 18.45 -26.79 16.19
CA ASP A 126 19.90 -26.88 16.16
C ASP A 126 20.49 -27.70 17.30
N LYS A 127 19.67 -28.25 18.20
CA LYS A 127 20.09 -29.07 19.36
C LYS A 127 21.04 -30.21 19.00
N LYS A 128 20.82 -30.85 17.84
CA LYS A 128 21.67 -31.99 17.41
C LYS A 128 22.95 -31.55 16.74
N ARG A 129 23.01 -30.34 16.20
CA ARG A 129 24.12 -29.80 15.42
C ARG A 129 25.08 -28.98 16.29
N VAL A 130 24.54 -28.14 17.17
CA VAL A 130 25.31 -27.26 18.05
C VAL A 130 25.25 -27.84 19.45
N THR A 131 26.24 -28.67 19.76
CA THR A 131 26.39 -29.37 21.04
C THR A 131 27.46 -28.72 21.93
N ASN A 132 27.56 -29.12 23.19
CA ASN A 132 28.65 -28.68 24.07
C ASN A 132 30.02 -29.00 23.48
N ALA A 133 30.19 -30.20 22.87
CA ALA A 133 31.44 -30.56 22.22
C ALA A 133 31.81 -29.60 21.05
N PHE A 134 30.82 -29.10 20.30
CA PHE A 134 31.02 -28.10 19.28
C PHE A 134 31.46 -26.74 19.85
N ILE A 135 30.89 -26.34 21.00
CA ILE A 135 31.30 -25.11 21.70
C ILE A 135 32.71 -25.27 22.28
N ASP A 136 33.05 -26.45 22.80
CA ASP A 136 34.42 -26.72 23.30
C ASP A 136 35.47 -26.63 22.21
N GLU A 137 35.16 -27.12 20.99
CA GLU A 137 36.03 -26.92 19.82
C GLU A 137 36.29 -25.45 19.53
N ILE A 138 35.23 -24.63 19.55
CA ILE A 138 35.33 -23.17 19.33
C ILE A 138 36.15 -22.53 20.47
N ASN A 139 35.93 -22.93 21.73
CA ASN A 139 36.68 -22.43 22.86
C ASN A 139 38.19 -22.71 22.75
N ASN A 140 38.55 -23.88 22.26
CA ASN A 140 39.96 -24.23 22.01
C ASN A 140 40.56 -23.34 20.91
N GLU A 141 39.85 -23.09 19.84
CA GLU A 141 40.29 -22.19 18.77
C GLU A 141 40.44 -20.73 19.27
N LEU A 142 39.52 -20.27 20.09
CA LEU A 142 39.60 -18.94 20.72
C LEU A 142 40.85 -18.78 21.59
N LYS A 143 41.15 -19.81 22.41
CA LYS A 143 42.36 -19.83 23.24
C LYS A 143 43.62 -19.77 22.39
N ASN A 144 43.68 -20.52 21.27
CA ASN A 144 44.77 -20.48 20.33
C ASN A 144 44.97 -19.11 19.67
N ASN A 145 43.86 -18.35 19.53
CA ASN A 145 43.85 -17.01 19.00
C ASN A 145 43.99 -15.90 20.09
N GLY A 146 44.34 -16.25 21.33
CA GLY A 146 44.60 -15.30 22.41
C GLY A 146 43.32 -14.72 23.07
N LYS A 147 42.15 -15.28 22.80
CA LYS A 147 40.90 -14.95 23.51
C LYS A 147 40.63 -15.91 24.68
N THR A 148 39.71 -15.57 25.58
CA THR A 148 39.47 -16.32 26.81
C THR A 148 38.96 -17.76 26.59
N GLY A 149 38.09 -17.97 25.56
CA GLY A 149 37.58 -19.31 25.25
C GLY A 149 36.78 -19.98 26.37
N GLU A 150 35.84 -19.26 26.95
CA GLU A 150 34.95 -19.69 28.03
C GLU A 150 33.48 -19.57 27.66
N LEU A 151 33.16 -19.73 26.34
CA LEU A 151 31.78 -19.74 25.84
C LEU A 151 30.98 -20.86 26.48
N LYS A 152 29.74 -20.61 26.79
CA LYS A 152 28.79 -21.59 27.33
C LYS A 152 27.55 -21.69 26.44
N LEU A 153 27.07 -22.92 26.27
CA LEU A 153 25.78 -23.15 25.64
C LEU A 153 24.67 -22.93 26.68
N ASP A 154 23.63 -22.18 26.33
CA ASP A 154 22.45 -21.99 27.16
C ASP A 154 21.69 -23.32 27.29
N ASN A 155 21.19 -23.61 28.50
CA ASN A 155 20.38 -24.80 28.75
C ASN A 155 18.94 -24.67 28.23
N HIS A 156 18.50 -23.46 27.88
CA HIS A 156 17.16 -23.19 27.39
C HIS A 156 17.18 -22.93 25.89
N TYR A 157 16.30 -23.62 25.16
CA TYR A 157 16.12 -23.38 23.75
C TYR A 157 15.21 -22.18 23.54
N ILE A 158 15.53 -21.40 22.53
CA ILE A 158 14.76 -20.22 22.12
C ILE A 158 13.95 -20.51 20.86
N GLN A 159 12.89 -19.72 20.63
CA GLN A 159 12.03 -19.87 19.45
C GLN A 159 12.63 -19.15 18.23
N ILE A 160 13.59 -19.81 17.59
CA ILE A 160 14.16 -19.39 16.29
C ILE A 160 14.19 -20.61 15.36
N LYS A 161 14.10 -20.39 14.05
CA LYS A 161 14.18 -21.48 13.05
C LYS A 161 15.60 -22.03 12.90
N GLY A 162 16.61 -21.21 13.19
CA GLY A 162 18.01 -21.60 13.19
C GLY A 162 18.93 -20.42 13.48
N GLY A 163 20.23 -20.70 13.60
CA GLY A 163 21.22 -19.69 14.01
C GLY A 163 21.36 -19.57 15.51
N ILE A 164 21.84 -18.44 16.01
CA ILE A 164 22.25 -18.26 17.39
C ILE A 164 21.85 -16.88 17.94
N ILE A 165 21.74 -16.79 19.26
CA ILE A 165 21.76 -15.53 19.99
C ILE A 165 22.97 -15.55 20.94
N ILE A 166 23.80 -14.51 20.86
CA ILE A 166 24.99 -14.36 21.71
C ILE A 166 24.66 -13.38 22.82
N GLY A 167 24.75 -13.83 24.08
CA GLY A 167 24.48 -13.03 25.27
C GLY A 167 25.77 -12.67 26.01
N SER A 168 25.99 -11.37 26.29
CA SER A 168 27.08 -10.87 27.13
C SER A 168 26.49 -9.93 28.19
N GLY A 169 26.29 -10.44 29.42
CA GLY A 169 25.61 -9.70 30.47
C GLY A 169 24.20 -9.29 30.08
N ASN A 170 23.92 -7.98 30.02
CA ASN A 170 22.62 -7.42 29.62
C ASN A 170 22.46 -7.22 28.10
N ILE A 171 23.51 -7.49 27.34
CA ILE A 171 23.49 -7.28 25.89
C ILE A 171 23.24 -8.62 25.19
N LYS A 172 22.30 -8.66 24.24
CA LYS A 172 22.06 -9.83 23.40
C LYS A 172 22.22 -9.44 21.93
N LYS A 173 23.10 -10.14 21.22
CA LYS A 173 23.25 -10.04 19.77
C LYS A 173 22.42 -11.13 19.11
N ASN A 174 21.34 -10.76 18.44
CA ASN A 174 20.50 -11.72 17.69
C ASN A 174 21.10 -11.97 16.31
N ILE A 175 21.57 -13.18 16.09
CA ILE A 175 22.16 -13.64 14.83
C ILE A 175 21.41 -14.92 14.38
N SER A 176 20.10 -14.91 14.58
CA SER A 176 19.23 -15.95 14.01
C SER A 176 19.21 -15.88 12.49
N LEU A 177 18.93 -17.00 11.84
CA LEU A 177 18.84 -17.05 10.37
C LEU A 177 17.78 -16.11 9.83
N GLU A 178 16.68 -15.92 10.56
CA GLU A 178 15.64 -14.96 10.22
C GLU A 178 16.18 -13.53 10.17
N GLN A 179 16.98 -13.16 11.19
CA GLN A 179 17.57 -11.82 11.25
C GLN A 179 18.65 -11.60 10.20
N LEU A 180 19.45 -12.64 9.92
CA LEU A 180 20.43 -12.58 8.83
C LEU A 180 19.76 -12.44 7.46
N LEU A 181 18.68 -13.18 7.22
CA LEU A 181 17.91 -13.07 6.00
C LEU A 181 17.20 -11.72 5.87
N GLN A 182 16.70 -11.16 6.98
CA GLN A 182 16.12 -9.84 6.96
C GLN A 182 17.15 -8.78 6.54
N LYS A 183 18.36 -8.83 7.08
CA LYS A 183 19.46 -7.95 6.66
C LYS A 183 19.85 -8.16 5.20
N ALA A 184 19.96 -9.42 4.78
CA ALA A 184 20.24 -9.75 3.39
C ALA A 184 19.13 -9.24 2.45
N ARG A 185 17.86 -9.32 2.87
CA ARG A 185 16.74 -8.75 2.14
C ARG A 185 16.92 -7.24 1.95
N GLU A 186 17.20 -6.50 3.01
CA GLU A 186 17.40 -5.05 2.96
C GLU A 186 18.55 -4.66 2.02
N GLU A 187 19.63 -5.45 2.02
CA GLU A 187 20.81 -5.21 1.18
C GLU A 187 20.58 -5.59 -0.28
N TYR A 188 19.95 -6.73 -0.55
CA TYR A 188 19.84 -7.31 -1.89
C TYR A 188 18.47 -7.19 -2.53
N GLU A 189 17.47 -6.58 -1.87
CA GLU A 189 16.10 -6.46 -2.39
C GLU A 189 16.06 -5.78 -3.77
N MET A 190 16.80 -4.70 -3.93
CA MET A 190 16.87 -3.97 -5.20
C MET A 190 17.48 -4.83 -6.32
N LEU A 191 18.55 -5.55 -6.03
CA LEU A 191 19.24 -6.42 -7.00
C LEU A 191 18.35 -7.61 -7.39
N THR A 192 17.71 -8.22 -6.40
CA THR A 192 16.80 -9.36 -6.61
C THR A 192 15.56 -8.94 -7.41
N ASN A 193 15.01 -7.78 -7.12
CA ASN A 193 13.90 -7.20 -7.89
C ASN A 193 14.27 -7.02 -9.36
N LYS A 194 15.45 -6.48 -9.61
CA LYS A 194 15.95 -6.30 -10.97
C LYS A 194 16.11 -7.63 -11.72
N GLN A 195 16.68 -8.66 -11.07
CA GLN A 195 16.87 -9.97 -11.68
C GLN A 195 15.58 -10.75 -11.94
N LEU A 196 14.55 -10.54 -11.09
CA LEU A 196 13.28 -11.28 -11.19
C LEU A 196 12.27 -10.63 -12.13
N PHE A 197 12.33 -9.29 -12.31
CA PHE A 197 11.23 -8.55 -12.95
C PHE A 197 11.67 -7.58 -14.07
N GLU A 198 12.96 -7.45 -14.34
CA GLU A 198 13.57 -6.72 -15.46
C GLU A 198 14.39 -7.66 -16.36
#